data_eb0fae0f3ca778e6870f7bbf61409481
#
_entry.id   eb0fae0f3ca778e6870f7bbf61409481
#
_cell.length_a   1.000
_cell.length_b   1.000
_cell.length_c   1.000
_cell.angle_alpha   90.00
_cell.angle_beta   90.00
_cell.angle_gamma   90.00
#
_symmetry.space_group_name_H-M   'P 1'
#
loop_
_entity.id
_entity.type
_entity.pdbx_description
1 polymer ?
#
loop_
_entity_poly.entity_id
_entity_poly.type
_entity_poly.pdbx_seq_one_letter_code
_entity_poly.pdbx_strand_id
1 'polypeptide(L)'
;MAGLVLALWLPSALYASALAAPRATPPVRATRFSTTNVPPAVKAAVTRLYPTVTAIQWEQEGKNYEASLTYKGRHESVLLAANGTLLETEIRIPATQLPASVRQYVTRHYRGKAIDEAAEIHRANGQKTYEAEVAGKDLLFSDTGAFIR
;
A
#
# COMPACT_ATOMS: atom_id res chain seq x y z
N MET A 1 1.16 62.06 -45.48
CA MET A 1 2.32 61.27 -44.99
C MET A 1 1.82 60.43 -43.81
N ALA A 2 1.59 59.13 -44.02
CA ALA A 2 1.05 58.24 -43.03
C ALA A 2 2.20 57.48 -42.33
N GLY A 3 2.33 57.69 -41.04
CA GLY A 3 3.29 56.96 -40.21
C GLY A 3 2.70 55.68 -39.66
N LEU A 4 3.21 54.54 -40.10
CA LEU A 4 2.83 53.19 -39.65
C LEU A 4 3.52 52.89 -38.32
N VAL A 5 2.77 52.76 -37.23
CA VAL A 5 3.31 52.29 -35.94
C VAL A 5 3.11 50.79 -35.86
N LEU A 6 4.23 50.05 -35.93
CA LEU A 6 4.29 48.62 -35.78
C LEU A 6 4.27 48.27 -34.28
N ALA A 7 3.17 47.71 -33.76
CA ALA A 7 3.10 47.20 -32.40
C ALA A 7 3.68 45.80 -32.36
N LEU A 8 4.83 45.62 -31.72
CA LEU A 8 5.44 44.31 -31.43
C LEU A 8 4.69 43.63 -30.28
N TRP A 9 3.96 42.59 -30.58
CA TRP A 9 3.40 41.68 -29.59
C TRP A 9 4.49 40.71 -29.11
N LEU A 10 4.89 40.80 -27.87
CA LEU A 10 5.71 39.80 -27.20
C LEU A 10 4.77 38.76 -26.58
N PRO A 11 4.95 37.44 -26.81
CA PRO A 11 4.19 36.43 -26.10
C PRO A 11 4.73 36.30 -24.67
N SER A 12 3.88 36.51 -23.70
CA SER A 12 4.13 36.20 -22.29
C SER A 12 4.29 34.71 -22.12
N ALA A 13 5.52 34.26 -21.90
CA ALA A 13 5.81 32.89 -21.52
C ALA A 13 5.25 32.61 -20.11
N LEU A 14 4.15 31.88 -20.02
CA LEU A 14 3.64 31.31 -18.78
C LEU A 14 4.63 30.23 -18.31
N TYR A 15 5.44 30.54 -17.32
CA TYR A 15 6.20 29.54 -16.57
C TYR A 15 5.22 28.71 -15.76
N ALA A 16 4.81 27.55 -16.30
CA ALA A 16 4.16 26.53 -15.54
C ALA A 16 5.21 25.89 -14.62
N SER A 17 5.21 26.28 -13.35
CA SER A 17 5.95 25.56 -12.30
C SER A 17 5.35 24.17 -12.17
N ALA A 18 5.99 23.20 -12.78
CA ALA A 18 5.68 21.79 -12.54
C ALA A 18 6.06 21.46 -11.09
N LEU A 19 5.05 21.40 -10.22
CA LEU A 19 5.18 20.78 -8.90
C LEU A 19 5.62 19.32 -9.14
N ALA A 20 6.89 19.04 -8.84
CA ALA A 20 7.42 17.70 -8.89
C ALA A 20 6.59 16.82 -7.94
N ALA A 21 5.92 15.82 -8.48
CA ALA A 21 5.25 14.80 -7.69
C ALA A 21 6.27 14.16 -6.73
N PRO A 22 5.89 13.88 -5.47
CA PRO A 22 6.78 13.19 -4.54
C PRO A 22 7.24 11.87 -5.16
N ARG A 23 8.56 11.72 -5.26
CA ARG A 23 9.17 10.48 -5.75
C ARG A 23 8.70 9.33 -4.85
N ALA A 24 7.96 8.39 -5.42
CA ALA A 24 7.62 7.15 -4.74
C ALA A 24 8.92 6.46 -4.28
N THR A 25 9.07 6.27 -2.99
CA THR A 25 10.14 5.43 -2.46
C THR A 25 9.89 4.00 -2.96
N PRO A 26 10.90 3.32 -3.54
CA PRO A 26 10.72 1.95 -3.97
C PRO A 26 10.33 1.09 -2.76
N PRO A 27 9.49 0.05 -2.96
CA PRO A 27 9.13 -0.86 -1.88
C PRO A 27 10.41 -1.46 -1.29
N VAL A 28 10.54 -1.37 0.03
CA VAL A 28 11.66 -2.02 0.74
C VAL A 28 11.47 -3.52 0.56
N ARG A 29 12.39 -4.15 -0.15
CA ARG A 29 12.34 -5.60 -0.40
C ARG A 29 12.38 -6.31 0.95
N ALA A 30 11.29 -6.97 1.33
CA ALA A 30 11.23 -7.77 2.53
C ALA A 30 12.29 -8.87 2.51
N THR A 31 13.04 -9.01 3.60
CA THR A 31 14.06 -10.06 3.76
C THR A 31 13.45 -11.13 4.66
N ARG A 32 13.25 -12.33 4.10
CA ARG A 32 12.75 -13.48 4.88
C ARG A 32 13.79 -13.88 5.92
N PHE A 33 13.38 -13.93 7.18
CA PHE A 33 14.22 -14.33 8.29
C PHE A 33 13.78 -15.64 8.92
N SER A 34 14.75 -16.33 9.54
CA SER A 34 14.47 -17.39 10.49
C SER A 34 13.76 -16.79 11.73
N THR A 35 12.83 -17.55 12.31
CA THR A 35 12.10 -17.18 13.56
C THR A 35 13.02 -16.82 14.73
N THR A 36 14.32 -17.15 14.65
CA THR A 36 15.32 -16.86 15.69
C THR A 36 15.66 -15.37 15.82
N ASN A 37 15.49 -14.59 14.75
CA ASN A 37 15.83 -13.16 14.74
C ASN A 37 14.65 -12.23 15.10
N VAL A 38 13.47 -12.80 15.35
CA VAL A 38 12.30 -12.00 15.75
C VAL A 38 12.34 -11.70 17.23
N PRO A 39 12.21 -10.42 17.65
CA PRO A 39 12.23 -10.04 19.07
C PRO A 39 11.18 -10.78 19.89
N PRO A 40 11.49 -11.14 21.17
CA PRO A 40 10.53 -11.81 22.04
C PRO A 40 9.24 -11.04 22.22
N ALA A 41 9.29 -9.70 22.29
CA ALA A 41 8.11 -8.84 22.40
C ALA A 41 7.16 -8.96 21.21
N VAL A 42 7.73 -9.08 19.99
CA VAL A 42 6.96 -9.26 18.75
C VAL A 42 6.29 -10.63 18.74
N LYS A 43 7.04 -11.70 19.06
CA LYS A 43 6.47 -13.07 19.17
C LYS A 43 5.34 -13.12 20.19
N ALA A 44 5.54 -12.55 21.37
CA ALA A 44 4.53 -12.50 22.43
C ALA A 44 3.28 -11.72 21.99
N ALA A 45 3.43 -10.64 21.23
CA ALA A 45 2.31 -9.87 20.72
C ALA A 45 1.48 -10.70 19.71
N VAL A 46 2.14 -11.39 18.77
CA VAL A 46 1.43 -12.25 17.79
C VAL A 46 0.75 -13.43 18.48
N THR A 47 1.39 -14.06 19.46
CA THR A 47 0.75 -15.13 20.26
C THR A 47 -0.50 -14.65 20.99
N ARG A 48 -0.53 -13.41 21.50
CA ARG A 48 -1.74 -12.84 22.13
C ARG A 48 -2.86 -12.58 21.12
N LEU A 49 -2.51 -12.09 19.91
CA LEU A 49 -3.48 -11.81 18.86
C LEU A 49 -4.05 -13.10 18.24
N TYR A 50 -3.20 -14.12 18.11
CA TYR A 50 -3.52 -15.36 17.43
C TYR A 50 -3.13 -16.61 18.26
N PRO A 51 -3.78 -16.84 19.41
CA PRO A 51 -3.33 -17.86 20.38
C PRO A 51 -3.39 -19.29 19.88
N THR A 52 -4.15 -19.55 18.81
CA THR A 52 -4.30 -20.90 18.22
C THR A 52 -3.45 -21.12 16.98
N VAL A 53 -2.72 -20.10 16.52
CA VAL A 53 -1.90 -20.20 15.31
C VAL A 53 -0.47 -20.56 15.68
N THR A 54 0.04 -21.65 15.08
CA THR A 54 1.40 -22.15 15.30
C THR A 54 2.30 -21.98 14.07
N ALA A 55 1.70 -21.95 12.86
CA ALA A 55 2.44 -21.77 11.60
C ALA A 55 2.46 -20.28 11.24
N ILE A 56 3.59 -19.63 11.47
CA ILE A 56 3.80 -18.21 11.22
C ILE A 56 5.05 -18.07 10.35
N GLN A 57 4.92 -17.32 9.25
CA GLN A 57 6.05 -16.88 8.44
C GLN A 57 6.44 -15.48 8.90
N TRP A 58 7.75 -15.25 9.04
CA TRP A 58 8.29 -14.01 9.55
C TRP A 58 9.12 -13.31 8.49
N GLU A 59 8.86 -12.01 8.32
CA GLU A 59 9.67 -11.14 7.48
C GLU A 59 10.04 -9.89 8.26
N GLN A 60 11.19 -9.27 7.89
CA GLN A 60 11.56 -7.97 8.43
C GLN A 60 11.34 -6.92 7.37
N GLU A 61 10.56 -5.92 7.70
CA GLU A 61 10.27 -4.78 6.86
C GLU A 61 10.88 -3.52 7.46
N GLY A 62 12.07 -3.18 6.99
CA GLY A 62 12.85 -2.09 7.58
C GLY A 62 13.19 -2.34 9.06
N LYS A 63 12.61 -1.56 9.96
CA LYS A 63 12.76 -1.71 11.41
C LYS A 63 11.63 -2.50 12.07
N ASN A 64 10.62 -2.90 11.29
CA ASN A 64 9.43 -3.59 11.75
C ASN A 64 9.50 -5.08 11.41
N TYR A 65 8.56 -5.85 11.93
CA TYR A 65 8.45 -7.29 11.72
C TYR A 65 7.04 -7.62 11.26
N GLU A 66 6.96 -8.38 10.19
CA GLU A 66 5.71 -8.90 9.67
C GLU A 66 5.56 -10.38 10.05
N ALA A 67 4.36 -10.73 10.47
CA ALA A 67 3.95 -12.10 10.72
C ALA A 67 2.81 -12.45 9.78
N SER A 68 3.08 -13.31 8.78
CA SER A 68 2.07 -13.84 7.87
C SER A 68 1.58 -15.21 8.37
N LEU A 69 0.27 -15.40 8.39
CA LEU A 69 -0.38 -16.57 8.99
C LEU A 69 -1.75 -16.85 8.34
N THR A 70 -2.32 -18.01 8.67
CA THR A 70 -3.72 -18.31 8.33
C THR A 70 -4.54 -18.32 9.62
N TYR A 71 -5.55 -17.46 9.70
CA TYR A 71 -6.47 -17.39 10.82
C TYR A 71 -7.91 -17.51 10.36
N LYS A 72 -8.65 -18.45 10.95
CA LYS A 72 -10.05 -18.75 10.59
C LYS A 72 -10.27 -18.94 9.07
N GLY A 73 -9.30 -19.59 8.41
CA GLY A 73 -9.35 -19.88 6.98
C GLY A 73 -9.00 -18.70 6.05
N ARG A 74 -8.55 -17.56 6.59
CA ARG A 74 -8.09 -16.40 5.79
C ARG A 74 -6.59 -16.21 5.96
N HIS A 75 -5.93 -15.75 4.90
CA HIS A 75 -4.57 -15.25 5.00
C HIS A 75 -4.59 -13.86 5.61
N GLU A 76 -3.83 -13.70 6.67
CA GLU A 76 -3.66 -12.43 7.38
C GLU A 76 -2.17 -12.18 7.59
N SER A 77 -1.75 -10.92 7.55
CA SER A 77 -0.46 -10.51 8.06
C SER A 77 -0.59 -9.37 9.06
N VAL A 78 0.35 -9.30 10.00
CA VAL A 78 0.41 -8.24 10.99
C VAL A 78 1.80 -7.65 11.00
N LEU A 79 1.87 -6.33 10.90
CA LEU A 79 3.09 -5.55 10.99
C LEU A 79 3.23 -5.01 12.42
N LEU A 80 4.38 -5.28 13.04
CA LEU A 80 4.65 -4.87 14.41
C LEU A 80 6.00 -4.14 14.50
N ALA A 81 6.05 -3.14 15.36
CA ALA A 81 7.32 -2.56 15.79
C ALA A 81 8.12 -3.56 16.65
N ALA A 82 9.44 -3.36 16.77
CA ALA A 82 10.34 -4.24 17.52
C ALA A 82 9.94 -4.43 19.00
N ASN A 83 9.21 -3.49 19.58
CA ASN A 83 8.69 -3.58 20.94
C ASN A 83 7.36 -4.36 21.05
N GLY A 84 6.85 -4.91 19.94
CA GLY A 84 5.59 -5.65 19.88
C GLY A 84 4.34 -4.79 19.74
N THR A 85 4.46 -3.50 19.46
CA THR A 85 3.32 -2.63 19.15
C THR A 85 2.77 -2.99 17.77
N LEU A 86 1.48 -3.34 17.68
CA LEU A 86 0.79 -3.56 16.41
C LEU A 86 0.69 -2.24 15.65
N LEU A 87 1.09 -2.24 14.39
CA LEU A 87 1.04 -1.09 13.49
C LEU A 87 -0.08 -1.25 12.46
N GLU A 88 -0.20 -2.46 11.90
CA GLU A 88 -1.10 -2.74 10.78
C GLU A 88 -1.52 -4.21 10.81
N THR A 89 -2.75 -4.47 10.38
CA THR A 89 -3.25 -5.81 10.05
C THR A 89 -3.74 -5.79 8.62
N GLU A 90 -3.22 -6.69 7.81
CA GLU A 90 -3.67 -6.92 6.45
C GLU A 90 -4.47 -8.22 6.39
N ILE A 91 -5.60 -8.19 5.71
CA ILE A 91 -6.50 -9.32 5.56
C ILE A 91 -6.73 -9.54 4.07
N ARG A 92 -6.27 -10.67 3.53
CA ARG A 92 -6.54 -11.02 2.13
C ARG A 92 -8.04 -11.22 1.92
N ILE A 93 -8.57 -10.59 0.90
CA ILE A 93 -9.98 -10.67 0.50
C ILE A 93 -10.11 -11.07 -0.97
N PRO A 94 -11.23 -11.67 -1.40
CA PRO A 94 -11.53 -11.81 -2.81
C PRO A 94 -11.60 -10.44 -3.50
N ALA A 95 -11.08 -10.33 -4.74
CA ALA A 95 -11.11 -9.08 -5.50
C ALA A 95 -12.54 -8.52 -5.68
N THR A 96 -13.57 -9.39 -5.62
CA THR A 96 -14.98 -9.00 -5.67
C THR A 96 -15.44 -8.20 -4.45
N GLN A 97 -14.73 -8.30 -3.32
CA GLN A 97 -15.02 -7.56 -2.08
C GLN A 97 -14.36 -6.17 -2.04
N LEU A 98 -13.46 -5.88 -2.98
CA LEU A 98 -12.95 -4.52 -3.13
C LEU A 98 -14.09 -3.55 -3.49
N PRO A 99 -14.03 -2.28 -3.06
CA PRO A 99 -14.94 -1.25 -3.51
C PRO A 99 -15.07 -1.20 -5.04
N ALA A 100 -16.25 -0.91 -5.55
CA ALA A 100 -16.47 -0.85 -6.99
C ALA A 100 -15.55 0.18 -7.68
N SER A 101 -15.25 1.29 -7.00
CA SER A 101 -14.31 2.32 -7.45
C SER A 101 -12.91 1.77 -7.70
N VAL A 102 -12.41 0.89 -6.83
CA VAL A 102 -11.10 0.23 -6.98
C VAL A 102 -11.09 -0.64 -8.24
N ARG A 103 -12.09 -1.52 -8.38
CA ARG A 103 -12.19 -2.39 -9.57
C ARG A 103 -12.32 -1.60 -10.86
N GLN A 104 -13.09 -0.50 -10.85
CA GLN A 104 -13.19 0.40 -12.00
C GLN A 104 -11.88 1.11 -12.32
N TYR A 105 -11.13 1.53 -11.29
CA TYR A 105 -9.81 2.12 -11.47
C TYR A 105 -8.87 1.15 -12.19
N VAL A 106 -8.78 -0.09 -11.71
CA VAL A 106 -7.94 -1.14 -12.34
C VAL A 106 -8.38 -1.38 -13.78
N THR A 107 -9.68 -1.52 -14.05
CA THR A 107 -10.19 -1.73 -15.41
C THR A 107 -9.80 -0.59 -16.37
N ARG A 108 -9.79 0.66 -15.91
CA ARG A 108 -9.46 1.82 -16.76
C ARG A 108 -7.96 1.96 -16.98
N HIS A 109 -7.15 1.75 -15.95
CA HIS A 109 -5.72 2.07 -15.97
C HIS A 109 -4.82 0.85 -16.27
N TYR A 110 -5.35 -0.36 -16.05
CA TYR A 110 -4.63 -1.63 -16.25
C TYR A 110 -5.41 -2.55 -17.19
N ARG A 111 -5.73 -2.06 -18.39
CA ARG A 111 -6.55 -2.77 -19.38
C ARG A 111 -6.04 -4.18 -19.65
N GLY A 112 -6.93 -5.17 -19.58
CA GLY A 112 -6.63 -6.57 -19.81
C GLY A 112 -5.80 -7.25 -18.72
N LYS A 113 -5.58 -6.58 -17.59
CA LYS A 113 -4.95 -7.19 -16.40
C LYS A 113 -6.00 -7.52 -15.35
N ALA A 114 -5.83 -8.68 -14.73
CA ALA A 114 -6.60 -9.07 -13.57
C ALA A 114 -6.04 -8.40 -12.30
N ILE A 115 -6.84 -8.39 -11.24
CA ILE A 115 -6.36 -8.18 -9.88
C ILE A 115 -5.87 -9.54 -9.41
N ASP A 116 -4.57 -9.66 -9.17
CA ASP A 116 -3.90 -10.91 -8.80
C ASP A 116 -4.15 -11.22 -7.32
N GLU A 117 -4.00 -10.21 -6.46
CA GLU A 117 -4.31 -10.26 -5.03
C GLU A 117 -5.07 -9.01 -4.59
N ALA A 118 -5.85 -9.13 -3.52
CA ALA A 118 -6.56 -8.02 -2.91
C ALA A 118 -6.55 -8.14 -1.39
N ALA A 119 -6.38 -7.02 -0.71
CA ALA A 119 -6.37 -6.97 0.74
C ALA A 119 -7.13 -5.76 1.30
N GLU A 120 -7.61 -5.92 2.52
CA GLU A 120 -8.10 -4.87 3.39
C GLU A 120 -7.08 -4.64 4.49
N ILE A 121 -6.62 -3.40 4.65
CA ILE A 121 -5.55 -3.02 5.57
C ILE A 121 -6.13 -2.14 6.67
N HIS A 122 -5.95 -2.58 7.91
CA HIS A 122 -6.36 -1.85 9.12
C HIS A 122 -5.14 -1.37 9.88
N ARG A 123 -4.99 -0.06 10.04
CA ARG A 123 -3.93 0.54 10.84
C ARG A 123 -4.33 0.74 12.29
N ALA A 124 -3.35 0.73 13.18
CA ALA A 124 -3.58 0.92 14.61
C ALA A 124 -4.26 2.26 14.97
N ASN A 125 -4.16 3.27 14.10
CA ASN A 125 -4.83 4.57 14.25
C ASN A 125 -6.32 4.55 13.82
N GLY A 126 -6.86 3.39 13.45
CA GLY A 126 -8.23 3.23 12.97
C GLY A 126 -8.44 3.50 11.49
N GLN A 127 -7.39 3.88 10.75
CA GLN A 127 -7.47 4.08 9.30
C GLN A 127 -7.61 2.73 8.59
N LYS A 128 -8.51 2.66 7.61
CA LYS A 128 -8.67 1.55 6.70
C LYS A 128 -8.26 1.95 5.29
N THR A 129 -7.60 1.04 4.59
CA THR A 129 -7.26 1.16 3.17
C THR A 129 -7.46 -0.18 2.48
N TYR A 130 -7.49 -0.15 1.15
CA TYR A 130 -7.51 -1.36 0.34
C TYR A 130 -6.26 -1.43 -0.52
N GLU A 131 -5.78 -2.65 -0.74
CA GLU A 131 -4.71 -2.92 -1.67
C GLU A 131 -5.21 -3.83 -2.78
N ALA A 132 -4.71 -3.59 -4.00
CA ALA A 132 -4.92 -4.46 -5.14
C ALA A 132 -3.57 -4.67 -5.84
N GLU A 133 -3.11 -5.90 -5.89
CA GLU A 133 -1.95 -6.27 -6.72
C GLU A 133 -2.40 -6.46 -8.16
N VAL A 134 -1.73 -5.77 -9.08
CA VAL A 134 -2.00 -5.85 -10.53
C VAL A 134 -0.69 -5.89 -11.30
N ALA A 135 -0.42 -7.00 -11.97
CA ALA A 135 0.79 -7.19 -12.75
C ALA A 135 2.08 -6.94 -11.92
N GLY A 136 2.11 -7.43 -10.68
CA GLY A 136 3.23 -7.30 -9.74
C GLY A 136 3.44 -5.90 -9.18
N LYS A 137 2.38 -5.07 -9.15
CA LYS A 137 2.36 -3.73 -8.56
C LYS A 137 1.27 -3.64 -7.51
N ASP A 138 1.63 -3.18 -6.33
CA ASP A 138 0.69 -2.90 -5.24
C ASP A 138 0.09 -1.51 -5.42
N LEU A 139 -1.22 -1.46 -5.56
CA LEU A 139 -2.02 -0.26 -5.71
C LEU A 139 -2.79 -0.02 -4.43
N LEU A 140 -2.54 1.09 -3.77
CA LEU A 140 -3.19 1.44 -2.51
C LEU A 140 -4.35 2.41 -2.74
N PHE A 141 -5.47 2.15 -2.05
CA PHE A 141 -6.69 2.95 -2.13
C PHE A 141 -7.20 3.30 -0.73
N SER A 142 -7.89 4.42 -0.62
CA SER A 142 -8.57 4.80 0.63
C SER A 142 -9.73 3.84 0.96
N ASP A 143 -10.32 4.00 2.13
CA ASP A 143 -11.54 3.30 2.57
C ASP A 143 -12.72 3.51 1.62
N THR A 144 -12.80 4.67 0.94
CA THR A 144 -13.81 4.98 -0.09
C THR A 144 -13.42 4.47 -1.48
N GLY A 145 -12.21 3.91 -1.64
CA GLY A 145 -11.68 3.38 -2.90
C GLY A 145 -11.09 4.44 -3.82
N ALA A 146 -10.69 5.60 -3.29
CA ALA A 146 -9.89 6.57 -4.04
C ALA A 146 -8.43 6.11 -4.10
N PHE A 147 -7.81 6.20 -5.28
CA PHE A 147 -6.41 5.82 -5.50
C PHE A 147 -5.47 6.73 -4.69
N ILE A 148 -4.48 6.13 -4.03
CA ILE A 148 -3.47 6.82 -3.22
C ILE A 148 -2.10 6.76 -3.91
N ARG A 149 -1.66 5.55 -4.33
CA ARG A 149 -0.36 5.33 -4.98
C ARG A 149 -0.31 3.99 -5.72
#